data_16f8f2db04bbc10a880e09c51eb19474
#
_entry.id   16f8f2db04bbc10a880e09c51eb19474
#
_cell.length_a   1.000
_cell.length_b   1.000
_cell.length_c   1.000
_cell.angle_alpha   90.00
_cell.angle_beta   90.00
_cell.angle_gamma   90.00
#
_symmetry.space_group_name_H-M   'P 1'
#
loop_
_entity.id
_entity.type
_entity.pdbx_description
1 polymer ?
#
loop_
_entity_poly.entity_id
_entity_poly.type
_entity_poly.pdbx_seq_one_letter_code
_entity_poly.pdbx_strand_id
1 'polypeptide(L)'
;ELTYTLPRYQVGCGVVDIMMHTLERYFNPGHPSNRMTDEIAEGLLRTVIDAGRVAMQDSHNYDAMSEIMWAGSLSHNNLTGLGGVKDFSVHQFGHELSGMFDAAHGATLSVMWPQWARYVVDTDPARFAHYGEAVWRLTRKDGESDRDLALRAIDTTEEFFRSIDMPTTFTELGIGVLSEEQLRELAERCTFFHTRVVGKFCPLDYDGILAVYRMANK
;
A
#
# COMPACT_ATOMS: atom_id res chain seq x y z
N GLU A 1 -7.09 -2.01 -24.96
CA GLU A 1 -8.24 -1.20 -25.46
C GLU A 1 -9.49 -1.36 -24.58
N LEU A 2 -9.81 -2.54 -24.05
CA LEU A 2 -11.00 -2.73 -23.20
C LEU A 2 -10.98 -1.85 -21.94
N THR A 3 -9.80 -1.46 -21.46
CA THR A 3 -9.62 -0.62 -20.28
C THR A 3 -9.78 0.88 -20.54
N TYR A 4 -9.89 1.31 -21.79
CA TYR A 4 -9.98 2.74 -22.13
C TYR A 4 -11.29 3.39 -21.66
N THR A 5 -12.31 2.59 -21.35
CA THR A 5 -13.58 3.06 -20.80
C THR A 5 -13.57 3.23 -19.27
N LEU A 6 -12.49 2.86 -18.60
CA LEU A 6 -12.39 3.03 -17.15
C LEU A 6 -12.29 4.52 -16.78
N PRO A 7 -13.07 4.98 -15.81
CA PRO A 7 -12.87 6.31 -15.23
C PRO A 7 -11.45 6.44 -14.67
N ARG A 8 -10.86 7.63 -14.81
CA ARG A 8 -9.50 7.93 -14.30
C ARG A 8 -9.31 7.50 -12.84
N TYR A 9 -10.30 7.76 -11.99
CA TYR A 9 -10.28 7.33 -10.59
C TYR A 9 -10.11 5.81 -10.43
N GLN A 10 -10.78 5.01 -11.27
CA GLN A 10 -10.64 3.54 -11.23
C GLN A 10 -9.27 3.07 -11.72
N VAL A 11 -8.65 3.78 -12.67
CA VAL A 11 -7.27 3.51 -13.08
C VAL A 11 -6.33 3.72 -11.90
N GLY A 12 -6.45 4.84 -11.18
CA GLY A 12 -5.67 5.12 -9.97
C GLY A 12 -5.88 4.07 -8.88
N CYS A 13 -7.15 3.68 -8.61
CA CYS A 13 -7.48 2.59 -7.69
C CYS A 13 -6.79 1.28 -8.07
N GLY A 14 -6.79 0.93 -9.37
CA GLY A 14 -6.14 -0.28 -9.88
C GLY A 14 -4.61 -0.24 -9.70
N VAL A 15 -3.98 0.90 -9.97
CA VAL A 15 -2.54 1.10 -9.75
C VAL A 15 -2.18 0.88 -8.27
N VAL A 16 -2.93 1.48 -7.36
CA VAL A 16 -2.72 1.31 -5.91
C VAL A 16 -2.91 -0.14 -5.49
N ASP A 17 -3.97 -0.81 -5.95
CA ASP A 17 -4.26 -2.19 -5.58
C ASP A 17 -3.16 -3.17 -6.03
N ILE A 18 -2.65 -2.99 -7.27
CA ILE A 18 -1.49 -3.74 -7.78
C ILE A 18 -0.26 -3.54 -6.89
N MET A 19 0.01 -2.28 -6.50
CA MET A 19 1.10 -1.98 -5.59
C MET A 19 0.91 -2.64 -4.24
N MET A 20 -0.28 -2.56 -3.64
CA MET A 20 -0.55 -3.14 -2.32
C MET A 20 -0.45 -4.66 -2.33
N HIS A 21 -1.01 -5.34 -3.31
CA HIS A 21 -0.83 -6.77 -3.46
C HIS A 21 0.63 -7.20 -3.55
N THR A 22 1.48 -6.36 -4.13
CA THR A 22 2.93 -6.61 -4.20
C THR A 22 3.63 -6.26 -2.89
N LEU A 23 3.35 -5.09 -2.31
CA LEU A 23 4.01 -4.60 -1.09
C LEU A 23 3.69 -5.46 0.13
N GLU A 24 2.45 -5.94 0.28
CA GLU A 24 2.06 -6.81 1.39
C GLU A 24 2.57 -8.26 1.27
N ARG A 25 3.20 -8.59 0.15
CA ARG A 25 4.02 -9.78 -0.02
C ARG A 25 5.51 -9.48 0.14
N TYR A 26 5.94 -8.27 -0.22
CA TYR A 26 7.30 -7.80 -0.09
C TYR A 26 7.69 -7.53 1.37
N PHE A 27 6.83 -6.83 2.13
CA PHE A 27 6.99 -6.63 3.56
C PHE A 27 6.48 -7.85 4.33
N ASN A 28 7.34 -8.84 4.51
CA ASN A 28 7.01 -10.06 5.22
C ASN A 28 8.09 -10.40 6.25
N PRO A 29 7.75 -11.09 7.35
CA PRO A 29 8.70 -11.40 8.41
C PRO A 29 9.72 -12.46 7.99
N GLY A 30 10.95 -12.26 8.39
CA GLY A 30 11.96 -13.32 8.38
C GLY A 30 12.42 -13.77 7.00
N HIS A 31 12.73 -12.84 6.12
CA HIS A 31 13.15 -13.12 4.75
C HIS A 31 14.68 -13.24 4.61
N PRO A 32 15.29 -14.39 4.84
CA PRO A 32 16.75 -14.44 4.85
C PRO A 32 17.41 -14.43 3.47
N SER A 33 16.74 -14.78 2.40
CA SER A 33 17.27 -14.63 1.04
C SER A 33 16.28 -15.08 -0.04
N ASN A 34 15.33 -14.24 -0.37
CA ASN A 34 14.44 -14.48 -1.50
C ASN A 34 14.72 -13.48 -2.64
N ARG A 35 16.00 -13.24 -2.91
CA ARG A 35 16.46 -12.19 -3.80
C ARG A 35 15.73 -12.18 -5.13
N MET A 36 15.49 -13.35 -5.73
CA MET A 36 14.80 -13.42 -7.02
C MET A 36 13.35 -12.91 -6.91
N THR A 37 12.63 -13.29 -5.85
CA THR A 37 11.26 -12.81 -5.62
C THR A 37 11.23 -11.30 -5.33
N ASP A 38 12.20 -10.79 -4.58
CA ASP A 38 12.35 -9.37 -4.31
C ASP A 38 12.61 -8.58 -5.60
N GLU A 39 13.55 -9.00 -6.43
CA GLU A 39 13.85 -8.36 -7.73
C GLU A 39 12.62 -8.34 -8.65
N ILE A 40 11.81 -9.40 -8.65
CA ILE A 40 10.54 -9.46 -9.41
C ILE A 40 9.53 -8.45 -8.85
N ALA A 41 9.36 -8.41 -7.53
CA ALA A 41 8.45 -7.48 -6.87
C ALA A 41 8.86 -6.02 -7.08
N GLU A 42 10.14 -5.71 -6.92
CA GLU A 42 10.70 -4.38 -7.13
C GLU A 42 10.60 -3.93 -8.60
N GLY A 43 10.86 -4.84 -9.55
CA GLY A 43 10.67 -4.59 -10.97
C GLY A 43 9.22 -4.29 -11.31
N LEU A 44 8.27 -5.07 -10.77
CA LEU A 44 6.84 -4.85 -10.94
C LEU A 44 6.42 -3.49 -10.36
N LEU A 45 6.85 -3.15 -9.14
CA LEU A 45 6.55 -1.87 -8.50
C LEU A 45 7.05 -0.69 -9.33
N ARG A 46 8.31 -0.73 -9.80
CA ARG A 46 8.85 0.33 -10.68
C ARG A 46 8.03 0.49 -11.95
N THR A 47 7.68 -0.62 -12.60
CA THR A 47 6.90 -0.61 -13.84
C THR A 47 5.51 -0.02 -13.61
N VAL A 48 4.79 -0.45 -12.57
CA VAL A 48 3.43 0.05 -12.32
C VAL A 48 3.41 1.52 -11.88
N ILE A 49 4.44 1.98 -11.17
CA ILE A 49 4.59 3.40 -10.80
C ILE A 49 4.77 4.26 -12.06
N ASP A 50 5.68 3.87 -12.96
CA ASP A 50 5.96 4.62 -14.19
C ASP A 50 4.76 4.58 -15.14
N ALA A 51 4.18 3.41 -15.37
CA ALA A 51 2.98 3.24 -16.19
C ALA A 51 1.75 3.97 -15.61
N GLY A 52 1.59 3.94 -14.28
CA GLY A 52 0.53 4.65 -13.57
C GLY A 52 0.56 6.16 -13.82
N ARG A 53 1.74 6.78 -13.73
CA ARG A 53 1.90 8.22 -14.05
C ARG A 53 1.45 8.56 -15.47
N VAL A 54 1.81 7.72 -16.45
CA VAL A 54 1.42 7.92 -17.86
C VAL A 54 -0.08 7.69 -18.04
N ALA A 55 -0.62 6.60 -17.53
CA ALA A 55 -2.03 6.25 -17.65
C ALA A 55 -2.97 7.28 -16.98
N MET A 56 -2.52 7.91 -15.89
CA MET A 56 -3.27 8.99 -15.25
C MET A 56 -3.27 10.31 -16.05
N GLN A 57 -2.36 10.49 -16.99
CA GLN A 57 -2.37 11.62 -17.92
C GLN A 57 -3.15 11.28 -19.19
N ASP A 58 -3.00 10.06 -19.69
CA ASP A 58 -3.66 9.53 -20.88
C ASP A 58 -4.04 8.06 -20.69
N SER A 59 -5.31 7.81 -20.30
CA SER A 59 -5.86 6.45 -20.12
C SER A 59 -5.98 5.67 -21.42
N HIS A 60 -5.76 6.28 -22.58
CA HIS A 60 -5.73 5.63 -23.88
C HIS A 60 -4.31 5.26 -24.33
N ASN A 61 -3.29 5.56 -23.53
CA ASN A 61 -1.92 5.13 -23.80
C ASN A 61 -1.84 3.61 -23.70
N TYR A 62 -1.71 2.94 -24.85
CA TYR A 62 -1.73 1.49 -24.94
C TYR A 62 -0.61 0.85 -24.14
N ASP A 63 0.61 1.39 -24.24
CA ASP A 63 1.79 0.81 -23.60
C ASP A 63 1.63 0.85 -22.07
N ALA A 64 1.25 2.02 -21.51
CA ALA A 64 1.02 2.16 -20.08
C ALA A 64 -0.11 1.24 -19.56
N MET A 65 -1.24 1.20 -20.28
CA MET A 65 -2.37 0.36 -19.86
C MET A 65 -2.08 -1.13 -20.00
N SER A 66 -1.27 -1.54 -20.99
CA SER A 66 -0.85 -2.94 -21.13
C SER A 66 0.08 -3.37 -20.01
N GLU A 67 1.02 -2.52 -19.59
CA GLU A 67 1.90 -2.77 -18.44
C GLU A 67 1.11 -2.88 -17.14
N ILE A 68 0.13 -1.98 -16.90
CA ILE A 68 -0.74 -2.04 -15.72
C ILE A 68 -1.54 -3.36 -15.71
N MET A 69 -2.12 -3.77 -16.84
CA MET A 69 -2.87 -5.02 -16.95
C MET A 69 -1.99 -6.24 -16.69
N TRP A 70 -0.77 -6.25 -17.22
CA TRP A 70 0.17 -7.34 -17.00
C TRP A 70 0.66 -7.38 -15.56
N ALA A 71 1.06 -6.24 -14.99
CA ALA A 71 1.44 -6.12 -13.59
C ALA A 71 0.31 -6.55 -12.65
N GLY A 72 -0.95 -6.23 -12.99
CA GLY A 72 -2.13 -6.69 -12.26
C GLY A 72 -2.22 -8.20 -12.18
N SER A 73 -2.02 -8.89 -13.29
CA SER A 73 -2.01 -10.35 -13.33
C SER A 73 -0.88 -10.95 -12.48
N LEU A 74 0.33 -10.37 -12.55
CA LEU A 74 1.50 -10.85 -11.81
C LEU A 74 1.41 -10.56 -10.31
N SER A 75 0.87 -9.41 -9.90
CA SER A 75 0.70 -9.05 -8.49
C SER A 75 -0.30 -9.98 -7.77
N HIS A 76 -1.28 -10.54 -8.48
CA HIS A 76 -2.34 -11.35 -7.90
C HIS A 76 -2.08 -12.86 -7.97
N ASN A 77 -1.22 -13.34 -8.87
CA ASN A 77 -0.97 -14.78 -9.06
C ASN A 77 0.03 -15.39 -8.06
N ASN A 78 0.43 -14.64 -7.05
CA ASN A 78 1.41 -15.02 -6.02
C ASN A 78 2.89 -15.05 -6.45
N LEU A 79 3.25 -14.63 -7.65
CA LEU A 79 4.65 -14.61 -8.11
C LEU A 79 5.53 -13.74 -7.20
N THR A 80 5.01 -12.58 -6.77
CA THR A 80 5.70 -11.63 -5.88
C THR A 80 5.74 -12.05 -4.41
N GLY A 81 5.20 -13.21 -4.07
CA GLY A 81 5.13 -13.73 -2.69
C GLY A 81 5.71 -15.13 -2.51
N LEU A 82 6.39 -15.66 -3.52
CA LEU A 82 6.99 -16.99 -3.44
C LEU A 82 8.07 -17.04 -2.35
N GLY A 83 8.01 -18.07 -1.50
CA GLY A 83 8.95 -18.27 -0.39
C GLY A 83 8.69 -17.38 0.83
N GLY A 84 7.70 -16.51 0.81
CA GLY A 84 7.36 -15.58 1.90
C GLY A 84 5.97 -15.84 2.52
N VAL A 85 5.72 -15.16 3.62
CA VAL A 85 4.42 -15.10 4.31
C VAL A 85 3.77 -13.77 3.97
N LYS A 86 2.52 -13.78 3.54
CA LYS A 86 1.78 -12.57 3.18
C LYS A 86 1.31 -11.81 4.42
N ASP A 87 1.50 -10.50 4.46
CA ASP A 87 1.03 -9.64 5.55
C ASP A 87 -0.48 -9.37 5.45
N PHE A 88 -0.91 -8.66 4.43
CA PHE A 88 -2.31 -8.26 4.16
C PHE A 88 -2.98 -7.42 5.25
N SER A 89 -2.22 -6.72 6.09
CA SER A 89 -2.77 -5.79 7.09
C SER A 89 -3.55 -4.66 6.45
N VAL A 90 -2.98 -4.02 5.44
CA VAL A 90 -3.58 -2.84 4.78
C VAL A 90 -4.87 -3.21 4.07
N HIS A 91 -4.94 -4.39 3.44
CA HIS A 91 -6.18 -4.89 2.86
C HIS A 91 -7.26 -5.09 3.93
N GLN A 92 -6.93 -5.64 5.10
CA GLN A 92 -7.91 -5.83 6.17
C GLN A 92 -8.45 -4.48 6.67
N PHE A 93 -7.59 -3.47 6.83
CA PHE A 93 -8.02 -2.12 7.20
C PHE A 93 -8.91 -1.50 6.12
N GLY A 94 -8.52 -1.62 4.86
CA GLY A 94 -9.26 -1.10 3.71
C GLY A 94 -10.63 -1.75 3.54
N HIS A 95 -10.75 -3.07 3.80
CA HIS A 95 -12.02 -3.79 3.72
C HIS A 95 -13.06 -3.23 4.70
N GLU A 96 -12.66 -2.91 5.92
CA GLU A 96 -13.58 -2.33 6.91
C GLU A 96 -14.05 -0.92 6.49
N LEU A 97 -13.15 -0.10 5.91
CA LEU A 97 -13.52 1.20 5.35
C LEU A 97 -14.47 1.06 4.17
N SER A 98 -14.20 0.14 3.25
CA SER A 98 -15.10 -0.13 2.13
C SER A 98 -16.46 -0.65 2.59
N GLY A 99 -16.47 -1.54 3.58
CA GLY A 99 -17.70 -2.11 4.12
C GLY A 99 -18.56 -1.10 4.89
N MET A 100 -17.93 -0.15 5.61
CA MET A 100 -18.66 0.82 6.44
C MET A 100 -19.09 2.07 5.66
N PHE A 101 -18.32 2.49 4.64
CA PHE A 101 -18.51 3.77 3.96
C PHE A 101 -18.72 3.65 2.44
N ASP A 102 -18.83 2.44 1.90
CA ASP A 102 -18.93 2.19 0.45
C ASP A 102 -17.80 2.86 -0.36
N ALA A 103 -16.61 2.96 0.25
CA ALA A 103 -15.45 3.58 -0.37
C ALA A 103 -14.76 2.60 -1.33
N ALA A 104 -14.24 3.12 -2.46
CA ALA A 104 -13.55 2.31 -3.45
C ALA A 104 -12.30 1.64 -2.85
N HIS A 105 -12.14 0.33 -3.06
CA HIS A 105 -11.13 -0.50 -2.42
C HIS A 105 -9.71 0.05 -2.60
N GLY A 106 -9.26 0.33 -3.83
CA GLY A 106 -7.91 0.87 -4.06
C GLY A 106 -7.67 2.22 -3.37
N ALA A 107 -8.70 3.05 -3.21
CA ALA A 107 -8.61 4.31 -2.49
C ALA A 107 -8.47 4.12 -0.98
N THR A 108 -9.14 3.11 -0.39
CA THR A 108 -8.93 2.81 1.03
C THR A 108 -7.51 2.31 1.30
N LEU A 109 -6.92 1.59 0.36
CA LEU A 109 -5.54 1.11 0.48
C LEU A 109 -4.51 2.25 0.43
N SER A 110 -4.71 3.25 -0.46
CA SER A 110 -3.81 4.43 -0.52
C SER A 110 -3.86 5.28 0.75
N VAL A 111 -5.01 5.33 1.44
CA VAL A 111 -5.16 5.97 2.75
C VAL A 111 -4.41 5.20 3.83
N MET A 112 -4.58 3.88 3.86
CA MET A 112 -4.13 3.08 5.01
C MET A 112 -2.65 2.70 4.95
N TRP A 113 -2.08 2.48 3.75
CA TRP A 113 -0.70 2.02 3.64
C TRP A 113 0.33 2.98 4.26
N PRO A 114 0.31 4.31 4.01
CA PRO A 114 1.28 5.22 4.60
C PRO A 114 1.22 5.25 6.13
N GLN A 115 0.03 5.11 6.69
CA GLN A 115 -0.18 5.12 8.13
C GLN A 115 0.32 3.83 8.78
N TRP A 116 -0.03 2.68 8.18
CA TRP A 116 0.49 1.39 8.58
C TRP A 116 2.03 1.36 8.50
N ALA A 117 2.59 1.78 7.39
CA ALA A 117 4.03 1.77 7.17
C ALA A 117 4.78 2.59 8.23
N ARG A 118 4.29 3.81 8.55
CA ARG A 118 4.86 4.64 9.62
C ARG A 118 4.73 4.01 11.00
N TYR A 119 3.62 3.31 11.25
CA TYR A 119 3.39 2.64 12.52
C TYR A 119 4.33 1.46 12.75
N VAL A 120 4.62 0.70 11.69
CA VAL A 120 5.41 -0.54 11.77
C VAL A 120 6.86 -0.40 11.34
N VAL A 121 7.31 0.78 10.89
CA VAL A 121 8.65 1.00 10.31
C VAL A 121 9.79 0.54 11.22
N ASP A 122 9.62 0.67 12.53
CA ASP A 122 10.63 0.28 13.52
C ASP A 122 10.75 -1.24 13.71
N THR A 123 9.87 -2.04 13.11
CA THR A 123 9.98 -3.51 13.08
C THR A 123 11.16 -3.98 12.21
N ASP A 124 11.35 -3.37 11.05
CA ASP A 124 12.49 -3.61 10.16
C ASP A 124 12.77 -2.36 9.30
N PRO A 125 13.44 -1.35 9.86
CA PRO A 125 13.77 -0.13 9.13
C PRO A 125 14.64 -0.39 7.90
N ALA A 126 15.53 -1.40 7.95
CA ALA A 126 16.42 -1.74 6.85
C ALA A 126 15.63 -2.24 5.63
N ARG A 127 14.55 -3.00 5.83
CA ARG A 127 13.67 -3.46 4.75
C ARG A 127 12.96 -2.30 4.04
N PHE A 128 12.47 -1.32 4.82
CA PHE A 128 11.87 -0.10 4.25
C PHE A 128 12.92 0.79 3.56
N ALA A 129 14.13 0.89 4.12
CA ALA A 129 15.23 1.62 3.47
C ALA A 129 15.59 0.99 2.13
N HIS A 130 15.75 -0.34 2.08
CA HIS A 130 15.99 -1.07 0.84
C HIS A 130 14.87 -0.87 -0.18
N TYR A 131 13.61 -0.88 0.23
CA TYR A 131 12.47 -0.52 -0.62
C TYR A 131 12.64 0.88 -1.24
N GLY A 132 13.08 1.84 -0.44
CA GLY A 132 13.35 3.20 -0.92
C GLY A 132 14.45 3.26 -1.98
N GLU A 133 15.54 2.53 -1.78
CA GLU A 133 16.66 2.45 -2.73
C GLU A 133 16.26 1.67 -3.99
N ALA A 134 15.66 0.50 -3.85
CA ALA A 134 15.38 -0.42 -4.94
C ALA A 134 14.19 0.01 -5.83
N VAL A 135 13.12 0.50 -5.23
CA VAL A 135 11.89 0.89 -5.96
C VAL A 135 11.88 2.35 -6.32
N TRP A 136 12.14 3.24 -5.34
CA TRP A 136 12.08 4.68 -5.54
C TRP A 136 13.41 5.29 -6.03
N ARG A 137 14.50 4.48 -6.08
CA ARG A 137 15.85 4.92 -6.48
C ARG A 137 16.35 6.07 -5.61
N LEU A 138 15.97 6.08 -4.34
CA LEU A 138 16.44 7.07 -3.38
C LEU A 138 17.92 6.85 -3.09
N THR A 139 18.70 7.91 -3.17
CA THR A 139 20.10 7.88 -2.75
C THR A 139 20.17 8.21 -1.27
N ARG A 140 20.90 7.38 -0.51
CA ARG A 140 21.17 7.61 0.89
C ARG A 140 22.02 8.87 1.06
N LYS A 141 21.64 9.73 2.00
CA LYS A 141 22.40 10.93 2.36
C LYS A 141 23.52 10.56 3.33
N ASP A 142 24.58 11.41 3.39
CA ASP A 142 25.67 11.20 4.34
C ASP A 142 25.14 11.17 5.79
N GLY A 143 25.45 10.09 6.50
CA GLY A 143 25.01 9.89 7.89
C GLY A 143 23.54 9.54 8.07
N GLU A 144 22.76 9.33 6.99
CA GLU A 144 21.35 8.96 7.08
C GLU A 144 21.18 7.55 7.62
N SER A 145 20.36 7.41 8.65
CA SER A 145 20.02 6.10 9.21
C SER A 145 19.04 5.33 8.29
N ASP A 146 18.96 4.00 8.47
CA ASP A 146 17.95 3.18 7.77
C ASP A 146 16.53 3.70 8.07
N ARG A 147 16.27 4.10 9.30
CA ARG A 147 14.97 4.65 9.69
C ARG A 147 14.62 5.95 8.97
N ASP A 148 15.56 6.86 8.81
CA ASP A 148 15.31 8.13 8.12
C ASP A 148 15.07 7.91 6.62
N LEU A 149 15.85 7.04 5.99
CA LEU A 149 15.64 6.65 4.59
C LEU A 149 14.31 5.90 4.42
N ALA A 150 13.94 5.03 5.35
CA ALA A 150 12.65 4.33 5.39
C ALA A 150 11.47 5.32 5.41
N LEU A 151 11.52 6.32 6.29
CA LEU A 151 10.48 7.36 6.36
C LEU A 151 10.39 8.15 5.05
N ARG A 152 11.52 8.49 4.43
CA ARG A 152 11.52 9.13 3.10
C ARG A 152 10.89 8.25 2.03
N ALA A 153 11.12 6.93 2.07
CA ALA A 153 10.50 6.00 1.14
C ALA A 153 8.98 5.95 1.31
N ILE A 154 8.50 5.99 2.55
CA ILE A 154 7.06 6.06 2.88
C ILE A 154 6.47 7.38 2.36
N ASP A 155 7.14 8.52 2.63
CA ASP A 155 6.70 9.83 2.16
C ASP A 155 6.65 9.89 0.62
N THR A 156 7.66 9.36 -0.07
CA THR A 156 7.69 9.28 -1.54
C THR A 156 6.53 8.45 -2.09
N THR A 157 6.17 7.36 -1.40
CA THR A 157 5.02 6.53 -1.79
C THR A 157 3.70 7.28 -1.60
N GLU A 158 3.54 7.99 -0.49
CA GLU A 158 2.36 8.83 -0.23
C GLU A 158 2.25 9.98 -1.24
N GLU A 159 3.36 10.63 -1.58
CA GLU A 159 3.40 11.66 -2.62
C GLU A 159 3.02 11.10 -4.01
N PHE A 160 3.47 9.87 -4.32
CA PHE A 160 3.04 9.21 -5.55
C PHE A 160 1.52 8.98 -5.57
N PHE A 161 0.91 8.49 -4.49
CA PHE A 161 -0.55 8.32 -4.44
C PHE A 161 -1.28 9.64 -4.69
N ARG A 162 -0.86 10.74 -4.08
CA ARG A 162 -1.42 12.06 -4.36
C ARG A 162 -1.20 12.49 -5.81
N SER A 163 -0.05 12.17 -6.41
CA SER A 163 0.27 12.53 -7.80
C SER A 163 -0.61 11.83 -8.84
N ILE A 164 -1.25 10.73 -8.44
CA ILE A 164 -2.23 9.99 -9.26
C ILE A 164 -3.67 10.17 -8.74
N ASP A 165 -3.94 11.28 -8.06
CA ASP A 165 -5.25 11.68 -7.52
C ASP A 165 -5.85 10.66 -6.53
N MET A 166 -5.03 9.89 -5.81
CA MET A 166 -5.50 8.96 -4.79
C MET A 166 -5.44 9.59 -3.39
N PRO A 167 -6.47 9.39 -2.57
CA PRO A 167 -6.53 9.95 -1.22
C PRO A 167 -5.50 9.31 -0.31
N THR A 168 -5.04 10.04 0.71
CA THR A 168 -4.11 9.57 1.75
C THR A 168 -4.60 9.85 3.17
N THR A 169 -5.80 10.44 3.28
CA THR A 169 -6.49 10.69 4.56
C THR A 169 -7.98 10.37 4.44
N PHE A 170 -8.68 10.26 5.56
CA PHE A 170 -10.13 10.03 5.55
C PHE A 170 -10.90 11.21 4.97
N THR A 171 -10.44 12.44 5.18
CA THR A 171 -11.05 13.62 4.55
C THR A 171 -10.88 13.60 3.04
N GLU A 172 -9.68 13.28 2.54
CA GLU A 172 -9.43 13.16 1.09
C GLU A 172 -10.22 11.98 0.46
N LEU A 173 -10.46 10.90 1.23
CA LEU A 173 -11.30 9.78 0.81
C LEU A 173 -12.79 10.17 0.69
N GLY A 174 -13.19 11.29 1.28
CA GLY A 174 -14.56 11.80 1.24
C GLY A 174 -15.46 11.33 2.40
N ILE A 175 -14.90 10.60 3.37
CA ILE A 175 -15.66 10.14 4.55
C ILE A 175 -15.57 11.10 5.74
N GLY A 176 -14.71 12.15 5.64
CA GLY A 176 -14.50 13.16 6.67
C GLY A 176 -13.73 12.64 7.89
N VAL A 177 -13.66 13.47 8.93
CA VAL A 177 -13.06 13.09 10.21
C VAL A 177 -14.05 12.25 10.99
N LEU A 178 -13.68 11.01 11.31
CA LEU A 178 -14.51 10.07 12.04
C LEU A 178 -14.52 10.33 13.55
N SER A 179 -15.63 10.02 14.21
CA SER A 179 -15.70 10.02 15.66
C SER A 179 -14.86 8.88 16.26
N GLU A 180 -14.49 9.02 17.53
CA GLU A 180 -13.76 7.97 18.25
C GLU A 180 -14.55 6.64 18.30
N GLU A 181 -15.89 6.71 18.34
CA GLU A 181 -16.77 5.55 18.31
C GLU A 181 -16.65 4.80 16.96
N GLN A 182 -16.69 5.53 15.84
CA GLN A 182 -16.52 4.95 14.50
C GLN A 182 -15.12 4.32 14.32
N LEU A 183 -14.07 4.97 14.84
CA LEU A 183 -12.71 4.40 14.79
C LEU A 183 -12.61 3.11 15.60
N ARG A 184 -13.25 3.04 16.76
CA ARG A 184 -13.32 1.83 17.58
C ARG A 184 -14.10 0.73 16.89
N GLU A 185 -15.22 1.05 16.26
CA GLU A 185 -16.00 0.08 15.49
C GLU A 185 -15.17 -0.51 14.34
N LEU A 186 -14.42 0.30 13.58
CA LEU A 186 -13.51 -0.19 12.55
C LEU A 186 -12.46 -1.17 13.12
N ALA A 187 -11.84 -0.84 14.25
CA ALA A 187 -10.85 -1.70 14.88
C ALA A 187 -11.45 -3.00 15.43
N GLU A 188 -12.65 -2.95 16.02
CA GLU A 188 -13.38 -4.14 16.49
C GLU A 188 -13.71 -5.08 15.33
N ARG A 189 -14.26 -4.57 14.24
CA ARG A 189 -14.58 -5.35 13.04
C ARG A 189 -13.32 -5.95 12.45
N CYS A 190 -12.26 -5.16 12.30
CA CYS A 190 -10.98 -5.61 11.73
C CYS A 190 -10.35 -6.74 12.56
N THR A 191 -10.54 -6.78 13.86
CA THR A 191 -10.08 -7.86 14.75
C THR A 191 -11.07 -9.00 14.92
N PHE A 192 -12.18 -8.98 14.18
CA PHE A 192 -13.32 -9.88 14.43
C PHE A 192 -13.71 -9.91 15.92
N PHE A 193 -13.94 -8.71 16.46
CA PHE A 193 -14.30 -8.51 17.88
C PHE A 193 -13.26 -9.11 18.82
N HIS A 194 -11.99 -8.72 18.65
CA HIS A 194 -10.82 -9.15 19.46
C HIS A 194 -10.48 -10.65 19.38
N THR A 195 -10.95 -11.36 18.36
CA THR A 195 -10.66 -12.80 18.22
C THR A 195 -9.42 -13.10 17.39
N ARG A 196 -8.83 -12.09 16.72
CA ARG A 196 -7.60 -12.24 15.92
C ARG A 196 -6.69 -11.03 16.03
N VAL A 197 -5.42 -11.23 15.69
CA VAL A 197 -4.47 -10.19 15.31
C VAL A 197 -4.36 -10.11 13.79
N VAL A 198 -3.99 -8.95 13.26
CA VAL A 198 -3.89 -8.68 11.83
C VAL A 198 -2.44 -8.45 11.45
N GLY A 199 -2.03 -9.02 10.31
CA GLY A 199 -0.69 -8.90 9.79
C GLY A 199 0.27 -10.00 10.24
N LYS A 200 1.41 -10.05 9.55
CA LYS A 200 2.52 -10.98 9.80
C LYS A 200 3.86 -10.26 9.93
N PHE A 201 4.04 -9.15 9.23
CA PHE A 201 5.24 -8.31 9.34
C PHE A 201 5.35 -7.72 10.75
N CYS A 202 4.28 -7.12 11.22
CA CYS A 202 4.07 -6.66 12.59
C CYS A 202 2.63 -7.00 12.99
N PRO A 203 2.40 -8.10 13.72
CA PRO A 203 1.04 -8.46 14.12
C PRO A 203 0.41 -7.40 15.02
N LEU A 204 -0.71 -6.84 14.60
CA LEU A 204 -1.43 -5.78 15.29
C LEU A 204 -2.71 -6.32 15.94
N ASP A 205 -2.85 -6.03 17.21
CA ASP A 205 -4.08 -6.22 17.97
C ASP A 205 -5.04 -5.03 17.78
N TYR A 206 -6.12 -5.02 18.55
CA TYR A 206 -7.11 -3.94 18.52
C TYR A 206 -6.49 -2.55 18.73
N ASP A 207 -5.61 -2.39 19.72
CA ASP A 207 -5.03 -1.09 20.07
C ASP A 207 -4.08 -0.59 18.97
N GLY A 208 -3.28 -1.49 18.40
CA GLY A 208 -2.42 -1.19 17.26
C GLY A 208 -3.21 -0.78 16.02
N ILE A 209 -4.28 -1.50 15.70
CA ILE A 209 -5.16 -1.19 14.57
C ILE A 209 -5.87 0.16 14.78
N LEU A 210 -6.40 0.40 15.99
CA LEU A 210 -7.03 1.67 16.33
C LEU A 210 -6.05 2.85 16.21
N ALA A 211 -4.79 2.65 16.60
CA ALA A 211 -3.75 3.66 16.43
C ALA A 211 -3.50 3.99 14.95
N VAL A 212 -3.44 2.99 14.07
CA VAL A 212 -3.28 3.18 12.62
C VAL A 212 -4.46 3.94 12.02
N TYR A 213 -5.71 3.60 12.38
CA TYR A 213 -6.89 4.35 11.92
C TYR A 213 -6.87 5.81 12.38
N ARG A 214 -6.47 6.08 13.64
CA ARG A 214 -6.32 7.45 14.16
C ARG A 214 -5.30 8.28 13.36
N MET A 215 -4.22 7.67 12.87
CA MET A 215 -3.24 8.36 12.01
C MET A 215 -3.82 8.79 10.66
N ALA A 216 -4.79 8.05 10.12
CA ALA A 216 -5.49 8.37 8.88
C ALA A 216 -6.61 9.43 9.07
N ASN A 217 -7.05 9.64 10.30
CA ASN A 217 -8.23 10.45 10.68
C ASN A 217 -7.91 11.95 10.72
N LYS A 218 -7.68 12.53 9.56
CA LYS A 218 -7.36 13.97 9.37
C LYS A 218 -7.86 14.44 8.01
#